data_6392d7eb228144425548a7996664fa4d
#
_entry.id   6392d7eb228144425548a7996664fa4d
#
_cell.length_a   1.000
_cell.length_b   1.000
_cell.length_c   1.000
_cell.angle_alpha   90.00
_cell.angle_beta   90.00
_cell.angle_gamma   90.00
#
_symmetry.space_group_name_H-M   'P 1'
#
loop_
_entity.id
_entity.type
_entity.pdbx_description
1 polymer ?
#
loop_
_entity_poly.entity_id
_entity_poly.type
_entity_poly.pdbx_seq_one_letter_code
_entity_poly.pdbx_strand_id
1 'polypeptide(L)'
;MNNKLSIALSAIVLLAFAGCAATPEPAPAPPPPAPEAPPPPPPPPPPAPKPAPKPEKITTASTVNFDFDRYVIRPDARSKLDDLVGQLRNVNLEVVIAVGHADRLGSDAYNMKLSVRRADSVKAYLVSKGIAASRIYTEGKGKRQPIKDCKGSGKTKELIACLEPNRRVETEAVGSAIK
;
A
#
# COMPACT_ATOMS: atom_id res chain seq x y z
N MET A 1 11.45 53.44 -6.49
CA MET A 1 11.03 54.72 -7.08
C MET A 1 9.82 55.14 -6.29
N ASN A 2 10.06 56.01 -5.26
CA ASN A 2 9.74 57.44 -5.25
C ASN A 2 8.22 57.68 -5.41
N ASN A 3 7.51 58.29 -4.53
CA ASN A 3 7.53 59.67 -4.04
C ASN A 3 6.59 59.80 -2.82
N LYS A 4 7.00 60.30 -1.69
CA LYS A 4 6.99 61.73 -1.25
C LYS A 4 5.59 62.32 -1.23
N LEU A 5 5.09 62.62 -0.05
CA LEU A 5 5.17 63.88 0.69
C LEU A 5 4.09 64.88 0.30
N SER A 6 3.24 65.29 1.21
CA SER A 6 3.04 66.69 1.47
C SER A 6 2.17 66.98 2.71
N ILE A 7 2.75 67.70 3.53
CA ILE A 7 2.30 68.45 4.72
C ILE A 7 1.45 69.65 4.29
N ALA A 8 0.40 69.95 5.00
CA ALA A 8 -0.13 71.30 5.05
C ALA A 8 -0.70 71.61 6.43
N LEU A 9 0.04 72.45 7.05
CA LEU A 9 -0.23 73.18 8.29
C LEU A 9 -1.16 74.29 7.97
N SER A 10 -2.16 74.56 8.80
CA SER A 10 -2.74 75.91 8.92
C SER A 10 -3.29 76.14 10.34
N ALA A 11 -2.82 77.17 10.84
CA ALA A 11 -2.99 77.64 12.19
C ALA A 11 -4.12 78.70 12.32
N ILE A 12 -4.58 78.87 13.55
CA ILE A 12 -5.02 80.09 14.20
C ILE A 12 -6.47 80.55 13.88
N VAL A 13 -7.31 80.70 14.95
CA VAL A 13 -7.62 81.96 15.65
C VAL A 13 -8.34 81.70 16.95
N LEU A 14 -7.83 82.23 18.02
CA LEU A 14 -8.42 82.44 19.35
C LEU A 14 -9.60 83.47 19.25
N LEU A 15 -10.68 83.19 19.95
CA LEU A 15 -11.55 84.21 20.49
C LEU A 15 -12.07 83.76 21.87
N ALA A 16 -11.64 84.51 22.89
CA ALA A 16 -12.11 84.36 24.25
C ALA A 16 -13.50 85.01 24.43
N PHE A 17 -14.43 84.30 24.99
CA PHE A 17 -15.59 84.87 25.64
C PHE A 17 -15.69 84.29 27.05
N ALA A 18 -15.53 85.18 28.02
CA ALA A 18 -15.83 84.94 29.41
C ALA A 18 -17.38 84.98 29.60
N GLY A 19 -17.96 83.91 30.05
CA GLY A 19 -19.38 83.83 30.48
C GLY A 19 -19.37 83.01 31.75
N CYS A 20 -19.72 83.69 32.90
CA CYS A 20 -20.05 83.01 34.14
C CYS A 20 -21.31 82.15 33.93
N ALA A 21 -21.19 80.88 34.11
CA ALA A 21 -22.32 79.99 34.20
C ALA A 21 -22.17 79.08 35.40
N ALA A 22 -23.20 79.04 36.22
CA ALA A 22 -23.37 78.25 37.42
C ALA A 22 -23.10 76.77 37.19
N THR A 23 -22.39 76.21 38.15
CA THR A 23 -22.06 74.75 38.18
C THR A 23 -23.35 73.95 38.43
N PRO A 24 -23.83 73.14 37.54
CA PRO A 24 -24.89 72.17 37.86
C PRO A 24 -24.30 71.06 38.73
N GLU A 25 -25.03 70.70 39.76
CA GLU A 25 -24.77 69.57 40.64
C GLU A 25 -24.63 68.26 39.82
N PRO A 26 -23.63 67.46 40.06
CA PRO A 26 -23.49 66.22 39.30
C PRO A 26 -24.62 65.27 39.62
N ALA A 27 -25.27 64.81 38.57
CA ALA A 27 -26.32 63.77 38.68
C ALA A 27 -25.68 62.48 39.27
N PRO A 28 -26.43 61.71 40.08
CA PRO A 28 -25.94 60.46 40.65
C PRO A 28 -25.54 59.52 39.57
N ALA A 29 -24.38 58.95 39.72
CA ALA A 29 -23.87 57.95 38.76
C ALA A 29 -24.81 56.76 38.63
N PRO A 30 -25.04 56.25 37.41
CA PRO A 30 -25.86 55.05 37.22
C PRO A 30 -25.26 53.87 37.98
N PRO A 31 -26.08 52.96 38.52
CA PRO A 31 -25.59 51.74 39.18
C PRO A 31 -24.72 50.94 38.24
N PRO A 32 -23.64 50.29 38.78
CA PRO A 32 -22.80 49.42 37.95
C PRO A 32 -23.60 48.33 37.28
N PRO A 33 -23.34 48.00 36.02
CA PRO A 33 -24.03 46.91 35.33
C PRO A 33 -23.88 45.60 36.13
N ALA A 34 -24.96 44.89 36.25
CA ALA A 34 -24.98 43.58 36.90
C ALA A 34 -23.97 42.65 36.23
N PRO A 35 -23.25 41.79 36.98
CA PRO A 35 -22.34 40.84 36.40
C PRO A 35 -23.03 40.01 35.31
N GLU A 36 -22.54 40.08 34.10
CA GLU A 36 -23.02 39.22 33.01
C GLU A 36 -22.81 37.76 33.42
N ALA A 37 -23.85 36.95 33.29
CA ALA A 37 -23.78 35.53 33.53
C ALA A 37 -22.68 34.90 32.58
N PRO A 38 -21.88 33.98 33.07
CA PRO A 38 -20.87 33.34 32.20
C PRO A 38 -21.54 32.68 30.99
N PRO A 39 -20.92 32.75 29.78
CA PRO A 39 -21.49 32.15 28.60
C PRO A 39 -21.67 30.62 28.81
N PRO A 40 -22.71 30.03 28.24
CA PRO A 40 -22.93 28.58 28.34
C PRO A 40 -21.73 27.82 27.78
N PRO A 41 -21.37 26.66 28.35
CA PRO A 41 -20.27 25.87 27.86
C PRO A 41 -20.51 25.48 26.39
N PRO A 42 -19.46 25.41 25.56
CA PRO A 42 -19.58 25.00 24.17
C PRO A 42 -20.18 23.56 24.07
N PRO A 43 -21.00 23.29 23.04
CA PRO A 43 -21.54 21.96 22.84
C PRO A 43 -20.43 20.93 22.72
N PRO A 44 -20.62 19.68 23.19
CA PRO A 44 -19.63 18.64 23.07
C PRO A 44 -19.29 18.41 21.59
N PRO A 45 -18.02 18.16 21.26
CA PRO A 45 -17.59 17.88 19.88
C PRO A 45 -18.39 16.68 19.33
N PRO A 46 -18.74 16.69 18.02
CA PRO A 46 -19.41 15.56 17.41
C PRO A 46 -18.58 14.27 17.58
N PRO A 47 -19.23 13.12 17.79
CA PRO A 47 -18.52 11.86 17.94
C PRO A 47 -17.60 11.63 16.72
N ALA A 48 -16.35 11.24 16.97
CA ALA A 48 -15.39 10.95 15.93
C ALA A 48 -15.96 9.90 14.96
N PRO A 49 -15.77 10.06 13.64
CA PRO A 49 -16.23 9.08 12.65
C PRO A 49 -15.71 7.70 13.03
N LYS A 50 -16.58 6.69 13.04
CA LYS A 50 -16.15 5.30 13.23
C LYS A 50 -15.11 4.96 12.19
N PRO A 51 -13.96 4.34 12.58
CA PRO A 51 -12.94 3.91 11.60
C PRO A 51 -13.60 3.08 10.52
N ALA A 52 -13.31 3.40 9.26
CA ALA A 52 -13.76 2.58 8.13
C ALA A 52 -13.25 1.14 8.31
N PRO A 53 -14.05 0.11 8.03
CA PRO A 53 -13.61 -1.27 8.13
C PRO A 53 -12.36 -1.47 7.27
N LYS A 54 -11.28 -2.01 7.89
CA LYS A 54 -10.06 -2.34 7.16
C LYS A 54 -10.39 -3.38 6.09
N PRO A 55 -9.88 -3.25 4.85
CA PRO A 55 -10.11 -4.24 3.82
C PRO A 55 -9.54 -5.60 4.29
N GLU A 56 -10.33 -6.65 4.15
CA GLU A 56 -9.92 -8.03 4.45
C GLU A 56 -8.83 -8.45 3.47
N LYS A 57 -7.67 -8.84 4.00
CA LYS A 57 -6.54 -9.30 3.19
C LYS A 57 -6.76 -10.76 2.78
N ILE A 58 -6.71 -11.02 1.49
CA ILE A 58 -6.82 -12.35 0.90
C ILE A 58 -5.43 -12.78 0.42
N THR A 59 -5.01 -13.98 0.82
CA THR A 59 -3.79 -14.62 0.32
C THR A 59 -4.17 -15.93 -0.34
N THR A 60 -3.75 -16.12 -1.59
CA THR A 60 -3.97 -17.35 -2.36
C THR A 60 -2.63 -17.88 -2.82
N ALA A 61 -2.40 -19.19 -2.64
CA ALA A 61 -1.17 -19.84 -3.05
C ALA A 61 -1.43 -20.96 -4.05
N SER A 62 -0.48 -21.20 -4.96
CA SER A 62 -0.48 -22.31 -5.91
C SER A 62 0.94 -22.83 -6.12
N THR A 63 1.05 -24.14 -6.30
CA THR A 63 2.34 -24.78 -6.63
C THR A 63 2.22 -25.58 -7.91
N VAL A 64 3.11 -25.32 -8.85
CA VAL A 64 3.18 -26.00 -10.14
C VAL A 64 4.54 -26.67 -10.34
N ASN A 65 4.53 -27.86 -10.91
CA ASN A 65 5.72 -28.69 -11.11
C ASN A 65 6.19 -28.64 -12.56
N PHE A 66 7.48 -28.96 -12.75
CA PHE A 66 8.17 -28.94 -14.04
C PHE A 66 8.87 -30.26 -14.33
N ASP A 67 8.99 -30.56 -15.60
CA ASP A 67 9.80 -31.69 -16.05
C ASP A 67 11.29 -31.49 -15.78
N PHE A 68 12.02 -32.59 -15.79
CA PHE A 68 13.47 -32.56 -15.62
C PHE A 68 14.11 -31.71 -16.70
N ASP A 69 14.97 -30.79 -16.27
CA ASP A 69 15.71 -29.89 -17.15
C ASP A 69 14.84 -29.00 -18.06
N ARG A 70 13.57 -28.76 -17.66
CA ARG A 70 12.61 -27.94 -18.41
C ARG A 70 12.09 -26.78 -17.56
N TYR A 71 11.70 -25.71 -18.26
CA TYR A 71 11.00 -24.53 -17.74
C TYR A 71 9.68 -24.27 -18.47
N VAL A 72 9.29 -25.17 -19.38
CA VAL A 72 7.99 -25.11 -20.07
C VAL A 72 6.92 -25.59 -19.12
N ILE A 73 5.83 -24.83 -19.03
CA ILE A 73 4.68 -25.15 -18.18
C ILE A 73 3.95 -26.37 -18.75
N ARG A 74 3.79 -27.40 -17.93
CA ARG A 74 3.07 -28.64 -18.27
C ARG A 74 1.54 -28.38 -18.36
N PRO A 75 0.79 -29.24 -19.06
CA PRO A 75 -0.67 -29.09 -19.12
C PRO A 75 -1.35 -29.09 -17.76
N ASP A 76 -0.98 -30.00 -16.84
CA ASP A 76 -1.50 -30.06 -15.47
C ASP A 76 -1.15 -28.80 -14.64
N ALA A 77 0.03 -28.23 -14.86
CA ALA A 77 0.45 -26.98 -14.25
C ALA A 77 -0.36 -25.77 -14.77
N ARG A 78 -0.75 -25.79 -16.06
CA ARG A 78 -1.63 -24.75 -16.63
C ARG A 78 -2.99 -24.72 -15.93
N SER A 79 -3.61 -25.91 -15.73
CA SER A 79 -4.89 -26.00 -15.02
C SER A 79 -4.83 -25.36 -13.63
N LYS A 80 -3.78 -25.66 -12.86
CA LYS A 80 -3.57 -25.07 -11.53
C LYS A 80 -3.39 -23.54 -11.57
N LEU A 81 -2.72 -23.03 -12.60
CA LEU A 81 -2.56 -21.58 -12.78
C LEU A 81 -3.87 -20.93 -13.25
N ASP A 82 -4.69 -21.61 -14.06
CA ASP A 82 -6.03 -21.13 -14.45
C ASP A 82 -6.96 -21.07 -13.24
N ASP A 83 -6.90 -22.06 -12.34
CA ASP A 83 -7.63 -22.04 -11.07
C ASP A 83 -7.20 -20.85 -10.21
N LEU A 84 -5.90 -20.59 -10.11
CA LEU A 84 -5.37 -19.40 -9.41
C LEU A 84 -5.92 -18.11 -10.02
N VAL A 85 -5.87 -17.96 -11.35
CA VAL A 85 -6.41 -16.80 -12.05
C VAL A 85 -7.91 -16.64 -11.78
N GLY A 86 -8.66 -17.75 -11.76
CA GLY A 86 -10.09 -17.77 -11.42
C GLY A 86 -10.37 -17.20 -10.04
N GLN A 87 -9.58 -17.60 -9.05
CA GLN A 87 -9.69 -17.11 -7.67
C GLN A 87 -9.37 -15.62 -7.56
N LEU A 88 -8.46 -15.11 -8.40
CA LEU A 88 -8.03 -13.70 -8.37
C LEU A 88 -8.99 -12.74 -9.07
N ARG A 89 -10.01 -13.22 -9.81
CA ARG A 89 -10.97 -12.36 -10.53
C ARG A 89 -11.78 -11.44 -9.63
N ASN A 90 -12.07 -11.89 -8.41
CA ASN A 90 -12.86 -11.16 -7.42
C ASN A 90 -11.98 -10.55 -6.31
N VAL A 91 -10.69 -10.37 -6.60
CA VAL A 91 -9.72 -9.83 -5.66
C VAL A 91 -9.12 -8.56 -6.25
N ASN A 92 -9.10 -7.49 -5.46
CA ASN A 92 -8.27 -6.33 -5.79
C ASN A 92 -6.80 -6.72 -5.54
N LEU A 93 -6.18 -7.31 -6.58
CA LEU A 93 -4.85 -7.88 -6.52
C LEU A 93 -3.79 -6.79 -6.27
N GLU A 94 -2.98 -6.96 -5.24
CA GLU A 94 -1.87 -6.08 -4.91
C GLU A 94 -0.57 -6.60 -5.53
N VAL A 95 -0.23 -7.86 -5.26
CA VAL A 95 1.03 -8.46 -5.68
C VAL A 95 0.89 -9.96 -5.91
N VAL A 96 1.68 -10.49 -6.83
CA VAL A 96 1.94 -11.92 -7.04
C VAL A 96 3.44 -12.14 -6.94
N ILE A 97 3.86 -13.10 -6.12
CA ILE A 97 5.24 -13.52 -5.98
C ILE A 97 5.36 -14.95 -6.51
N ALA A 98 6.22 -15.18 -7.49
CA ALA A 98 6.49 -16.49 -8.06
C ALA A 98 7.94 -16.90 -7.76
N VAL A 99 8.12 -17.91 -6.91
CA VAL A 99 9.42 -18.40 -6.47
C VAL A 99 9.73 -19.73 -7.16
N GLY A 100 10.75 -19.73 -8.01
CA GLY A 100 11.20 -20.92 -8.74
C GLY A 100 12.23 -21.73 -7.98
N HIS A 101 12.12 -23.05 -8.09
CA HIS A 101 13.00 -24.03 -7.47
C HIS A 101 13.50 -25.05 -8.51
N ALA A 102 14.63 -25.65 -8.19
CA ALA A 102 15.21 -26.73 -8.96
C ALA A 102 15.56 -27.92 -8.04
N ASP A 103 15.69 -29.11 -8.62
CA ASP A 103 16.24 -30.25 -7.90
C ASP A 103 17.77 -30.12 -7.75
N ARG A 104 18.39 -31.07 -7.03
CA ARG A 104 19.81 -31.05 -6.74
C ARG A 104 20.74 -31.48 -7.88
N LEU A 105 20.18 -31.94 -9.01
CA LEU A 105 20.95 -32.40 -10.14
C LEU A 105 21.49 -31.20 -10.96
N GLY A 106 22.80 -31.10 -11.08
CA GLY A 106 23.49 -30.02 -11.78
C GLY A 106 24.20 -29.04 -10.83
N SER A 107 24.89 -28.06 -11.43
CA SER A 107 25.64 -27.04 -10.70
C SER A 107 24.68 -26.00 -10.06
N ASP A 108 25.15 -25.29 -9.03
CA ASP A 108 24.38 -24.22 -8.37
C ASP A 108 24.04 -23.09 -9.34
N ALA A 109 25.02 -22.67 -10.15
CA ALA A 109 24.81 -21.60 -11.13
C ALA A 109 23.78 -21.99 -12.21
N TYR A 110 23.81 -23.26 -12.67
CA TYR A 110 22.81 -23.77 -13.61
C TYR A 110 21.41 -23.79 -13.01
N ASN A 111 21.26 -24.38 -11.81
CA ASN A 111 19.99 -24.50 -11.13
C ASN A 111 19.41 -23.13 -10.72
N MET A 112 20.25 -22.17 -10.40
CA MET A 112 19.82 -20.78 -10.17
C MET A 112 19.17 -20.20 -11.43
N LYS A 113 19.83 -20.29 -12.58
CA LYS A 113 19.28 -19.82 -13.86
C LYS A 113 17.99 -20.56 -14.25
N LEU A 114 17.94 -21.89 -14.05
CA LEU A 114 16.77 -22.71 -14.38
C LEU A 114 15.57 -22.34 -13.51
N SER A 115 15.78 -22.10 -12.22
CA SER A 115 14.72 -21.70 -11.30
C SER A 115 14.13 -20.33 -11.64
N VAL A 116 14.97 -19.35 -12.02
CA VAL A 116 14.49 -18.04 -12.53
C VAL A 116 13.66 -18.24 -13.80
N ARG A 117 14.12 -19.00 -14.78
CA ARG A 117 13.37 -19.26 -16.02
C ARG A 117 12.01 -19.91 -15.77
N ARG A 118 11.91 -20.79 -14.77
CA ARG A 118 10.63 -21.39 -14.36
C ARG A 118 9.67 -20.34 -13.81
N ALA A 119 10.15 -19.49 -12.90
CA ALA A 119 9.35 -18.40 -12.35
C ALA A 119 8.91 -17.43 -13.45
N ASP A 120 9.79 -17.08 -14.38
CA ASP A 120 9.47 -16.21 -15.51
C ASP A 120 8.46 -16.82 -16.48
N SER A 121 8.50 -18.16 -16.68
CA SER A 121 7.47 -18.86 -17.46
C SER A 121 6.09 -18.75 -16.82
N VAL A 122 6.00 -18.88 -15.49
CA VAL A 122 4.75 -18.68 -14.74
C VAL A 122 4.29 -17.22 -14.87
N LYS A 123 5.19 -16.25 -14.70
CA LYS A 123 4.89 -14.82 -14.91
C LYS A 123 4.32 -14.58 -16.30
N ALA A 124 4.99 -15.06 -17.35
CA ALA A 124 4.53 -14.90 -18.72
C ALA A 124 3.13 -15.50 -18.94
N TYR A 125 2.85 -16.65 -18.32
CA TYR A 125 1.54 -17.28 -18.38
C TYR A 125 0.46 -16.43 -17.67
N LEU A 126 0.71 -15.97 -16.47
CA LEU A 126 -0.21 -15.12 -15.72
C LEU A 126 -0.49 -13.79 -16.43
N VAL A 127 0.53 -13.20 -17.06
CA VAL A 127 0.36 -12.00 -17.91
C VAL A 127 -0.54 -12.30 -19.11
N SER A 128 -0.37 -13.45 -19.77
CA SER A 128 -1.24 -13.86 -20.88
C SER A 128 -2.70 -14.08 -20.46
N LYS A 129 -2.96 -14.26 -19.17
CA LYS A 129 -4.30 -14.39 -18.58
C LYS A 129 -4.85 -13.06 -18.04
N GLY A 130 -4.15 -11.95 -18.28
CA GLY A 130 -4.61 -10.59 -17.97
C GLY A 130 -4.11 -10.03 -16.64
N ILE A 131 -3.21 -10.70 -15.92
CA ILE A 131 -2.61 -10.12 -14.71
C ILE A 131 -1.51 -9.14 -15.13
N ALA A 132 -1.55 -7.93 -14.60
CA ALA A 132 -0.59 -6.89 -14.95
C ALA A 132 0.86 -7.31 -14.58
N ALA A 133 1.78 -7.21 -15.54
CA ALA A 133 3.18 -7.60 -15.37
C ALA A 133 3.89 -6.87 -14.21
N SER A 134 3.49 -5.62 -13.93
CA SER A 134 4.00 -4.79 -12.83
C SER A 134 3.64 -5.31 -11.44
N ARG A 135 2.63 -6.17 -11.33
CA ARG A 135 2.21 -6.79 -10.08
C ARG A 135 2.87 -8.15 -9.82
N ILE A 136 3.63 -8.70 -10.80
CA ILE A 136 4.21 -10.03 -10.70
C ILE A 136 5.72 -9.94 -10.52
N TYR A 137 6.20 -10.41 -9.38
CA TYR A 137 7.62 -10.51 -9.04
C TYR A 137 8.08 -11.96 -9.14
N THR A 138 9.26 -12.17 -9.72
CA THR A 138 9.85 -13.50 -9.89
C THR A 138 11.16 -13.60 -9.13
N GLU A 139 11.38 -14.75 -8.48
CA GLU A 139 12.64 -15.07 -7.82
C GLU A 139 13.04 -16.52 -8.10
N GLY A 140 14.35 -16.79 -8.25
CA GLY A 140 14.90 -18.13 -8.31
C GLY A 140 15.68 -18.48 -7.05
N LYS A 141 15.40 -19.61 -6.44
CA LYS A 141 16.13 -20.15 -5.28
C LYS A 141 17.11 -21.27 -5.66
N GLY A 142 17.13 -21.67 -6.93
CA GLY A 142 17.94 -22.80 -7.36
C GLY A 142 17.59 -24.08 -6.61
N LYS A 143 18.59 -24.84 -6.18
CA LYS A 143 18.42 -26.10 -5.42
C LYS A 143 18.49 -25.94 -3.89
N ARG A 144 18.45 -24.69 -3.38
CA ARG A 144 18.72 -24.39 -1.97
C ARG A 144 17.59 -24.75 -1.01
N GLN A 145 16.38 -24.93 -1.52
CA GLN A 145 15.18 -25.19 -0.70
C GLN A 145 14.46 -26.46 -1.19
N PRO A 146 15.06 -27.64 -0.99
CA PRO A 146 14.42 -28.90 -1.34
C PRO A 146 13.26 -29.21 -0.38
N ILE A 147 12.18 -29.78 -0.91
CA ILE A 147 11.05 -30.31 -0.13
C ILE A 147 11.03 -31.84 -0.13
N LYS A 148 11.82 -32.45 -1.03
CA LYS A 148 11.97 -33.90 -1.12
C LYS A 148 13.45 -34.26 -1.20
N ASP A 149 13.88 -35.14 -0.30
CA ASP A 149 15.17 -35.76 -0.38
C ASP A 149 15.07 -37.19 -0.95
N CYS A 150 16.04 -37.58 -1.78
CA CYS A 150 16.07 -38.85 -2.47
C CYS A 150 17.49 -39.42 -2.42
N LYS A 151 17.64 -40.70 -2.12
CA LYS A 151 18.93 -41.38 -2.13
C LYS A 151 19.42 -41.59 -3.55
N GLY A 152 20.76 -41.74 -3.73
CA GLY A 152 21.38 -42.00 -4.99
C GLY A 152 22.12 -40.81 -5.59
N SER A 153 22.88 -41.07 -6.65
CA SER A 153 23.67 -40.11 -7.40
C SER A 153 23.49 -40.31 -8.91
N GLY A 154 23.95 -39.34 -9.69
CA GLY A 154 23.78 -39.36 -11.14
C GLY A 154 22.39 -38.95 -11.62
N LYS A 155 22.13 -39.19 -12.92
CA LYS A 155 20.88 -38.84 -13.60
C LYS A 155 20.07 -40.07 -13.97
N THR A 156 19.77 -40.94 -12.99
CA THR A 156 18.92 -42.13 -13.24
C THR A 156 17.46 -41.75 -13.35
N LYS A 157 16.64 -42.53 -14.03
CA LYS A 157 15.20 -42.27 -14.18
C LYS A 157 14.51 -42.27 -12.84
N GLU A 158 14.87 -43.17 -11.95
CA GLU A 158 14.28 -43.32 -10.60
C GLU A 158 14.59 -42.08 -9.73
N LEU A 159 15.84 -41.61 -9.78
CA LEU A 159 16.23 -40.42 -9.02
C LEU A 159 15.58 -39.15 -9.57
N ILE A 160 15.49 -39.00 -10.90
CA ILE A 160 14.81 -37.90 -11.55
C ILE A 160 13.31 -37.90 -11.18
N ALA A 161 12.68 -39.05 -11.18
CA ALA A 161 11.27 -39.17 -10.75
C ALA A 161 11.07 -38.83 -9.28
N CYS A 162 11.93 -39.36 -8.39
CA CYS A 162 11.86 -39.09 -6.95
C CYS A 162 12.02 -37.58 -6.62
N LEU A 163 12.89 -36.87 -7.35
CA LEU A 163 13.18 -35.46 -7.14
C LEU A 163 12.17 -34.50 -7.79
N GLU A 164 11.15 -35.03 -8.47
CA GLU A 164 10.13 -34.22 -9.17
C GLU A 164 9.52 -33.11 -8.30
N PRO A 165 9.16 -33.33 -7.01
CA PRO A 165 8.56 -32.30 -6.18
C PRO A 165 9.46 -31.07 -5.97
N ASN A 166 10.77 -31.20 -6.13
CA ASN A 166 11.70 -30.06 -5.99
C ASN A 166 11.71 -29.14 -7.24
N ARG A 167 11.22 -29.63 -8.38
CA ARG A 167 11.12 -28.89 -9.63
C ARG A 167 9.81 -28.16 -9.71
N ARG A 168 9.69 -27.08 -8.95
CA ARG A 168 8.42 -26.36 -8.76
C ARG A 168 8.57 -24.85 -8.85
N VAL A 169 7.45 -24.20 -9.02
CA VAL A 169 7.27 -22.78 -8.73
C VAL A 169 6.14 -22.65 -7.72
N GLU A 170 6.43 -21.99 -6.64
CA GLU A 170 5.45 -21.57 -5.63
C GLU A 170 4.98 -20.16 -5.99
N THR A 171 3.68 -19.98 -6.07
CA THR A 171 3.08 -18.69 -6.40
C THR A 171 2.20 -18.28 -5.24
N GLU A 172 2.45 -17.09 -4.71
CA GLU A 172 1.64 -16.45 -3.67
C GLU A 172 1.05 -15.16 -4.23
N ALA A 173 -0.25 -15.01 -4.13
CA ALA A 173 -0.97 -13.81 -4.54
C ALA A 173 -1.65 -13.17 -3.34
N VAL A 174 -1.45 -11.87 -3.18
CA VAL A 174 -2.00 -11.07 -2.08
C VAL A 174 -2.85 -9.96 -2.64
N GLY A 175 -4.00 -9.74 -2.03
CA GLY A 175 -4.92 -8.67 -2.39
C GLY A 175 -6.00 -8.47 -1.33
N SER A 176 -7.03 -7.72 -1.67
CA SER A 176 -8.18 -7.45 -0.81
C SER A 176 -9.49 -7.83 -1.51
N ALA A 177 -10.52 -8.17 -0.74
CA ALA A 177 -11.84 -8.46 -1.30
C ALA A 177 -12.39 -7.25 -2.06
N ILE A 178 -12.96 -7.48 -3.24
CA ILE A 178 -13.77 -6.48 -3.94
C ILE A 178 -15.12 -6.46 -3.23
N LYS A 179 -15.51 -5.29 -2.69
CA LYS A 179 -16.83 -5.06 -2.09
C LYS A 179 -17.86 -4.75 -3.15
#